data_08e86be8f32daf4ea9695a5d07a45d05
#
_entry.id   08e86be8f32daf4ea9695a5d07a45d05
#
_cell.length_a   1.000
_cell.length_b   1.000
_cell.length_c   1.000
_cell.angle_alpha   90.00
_cell.angle_beta   90.00
_cell.angle_gamma   90.00
#
_symmetry.space_group_name_H-M   'P 1'
#
loop_
_entity.id
_entity.type
_entity.pdbx_description
1 polymer ?
#
loop_
_entity_poly.entity_id
_entity_poly.type
_entity_poly.pdbx_seq_one_letter_code
_entity_poly.pdbx_strand_id
1 'polypeptide(L)'
;MIALPRASDTVSRAIEILESWDLGTDKENRGAALGVCVLAAEWQAESGGTSNPDAQAILDDCIDQTLEIGGRLDPRWGDVNRHGRDGTHWPVAGGPDTLRAIYSRRLDGDDHLTAVAGDGLYYFIRWMPDGEQKLLGTHQYGNDMTDPASPHYLDQAEDYANEILHEPLFTADSRRGRITKQYTVRSD
;
A
#
# COMPACT_ATOMS: atom_id res chain seq x y z
N MET A 1 -20.05 -4.04 16.45
CA MET A 1 -20.61 -3.30 15.29
C MET A 1 -21.79 -2.47 15.82
N ILE A 2 -21.73 -1.14 15.71
CA ILE A 2 -22.80 -0.24 16.16
C ILE A 2 -23.86 -0.26 15.05
N ALA A 3 -25.11 -0.57 15.41
CA ALA A 3 -26.22 -0.49 14.45
C ALA A 3 -26.53 0.98 14.15
N LEU A 4 -26.10 1.45 13.00
CA LEU A 4 -26.42 2.80 12.50
C LEU A 4 -27.82 2.83 11.90
N PRO A 5 -28.58 3.92 12.04
CA PRO A 5 -29.86 4.06 11.38
C PRO A 5 -29.67 4.14 9.86
N ARG A 6 -30.42 3.33 9.12
CA ARG A 6 -30.42 3.35 7.64
C ARG A 6 -31.23 4.52 7.17
N ALA A 7 -30.62 5.70 7.04
CA ALA A 7 -31.27 6.96 6.73
C ALA A 7 -31.49 7.22 5.22
N SER A 8 -30.74 6.53 4.34
CA SER A 8 -30.83 6.64 2.89
C SER A 8 -30.40 5.36 2.19
N ASP A 9 -30.75 5.18 0.93
CA ASP A 9 -30.34 4.04 0.10
C ASP A 9 -28.80 3.96 0.01
N THR A 10 -28.10 5.10 -0.07
CA THR A 10 -26.64 5.18 -0.11
C THR A 10 -26.00 4.67 1.19
N VAL A 11 -26.51 5.13 2.34
CA VAL A 11 -26.02 4.67 3.66
C VAL A 11 -26.32 3.18 3.84
N SER A 12 -27.51 2.71 3.46
CA SER A 12 -27.84 1.29 3.50
C SER A 12 -26.88 0.46 2.67
N ARG A 13 -26.56 0.92 1.48
CA ARG A 13 -25.61 0.24 0.59
C ARG A 13 -24.17 0.25 1.16
N ALA A 14 -23.74 1.35 1.75
CA ALA A 14 -22.44 1.44 2.41
C ALA A 14 -22.32 0.44 3.58
N ILE A 15 -23.39 0.33 4.40
CA ILE A 15 -23.43 -0.65 5.50
C ILE A 15 -23.36 -2.09 4.96
N GLU A 16 -24.07 -2.43 3.89
CA GLU A 16 -24.01 -3.75 3.26
C GLU A 16 -22.60 -4.09 2.76
N ILE A 17 -21.89 -3.13 2.18
CA ILE A 17 -20.49 -3.29 1.74
C ILE A 17 -19.59 -3.57 2.94
N LEU A 18 -19.70 -2.79 4.02
CA LEU A 18 -18.91 -2.99 5.25
C LEU A 18 -19.22 -4.32 5.94
N GLU A 19 -20.48 -4.73 5.99
CA GLU A 19 -20.89 -6.01 6.57
C GLU A 19 -20.38 -7.22 5.78
N SER A 20 -20.23 -7.07 4.47
CA SER A 20 -19.73 -8.12 3.56
C SER A 20 -18.23 -8.10 3.36
N TRP A 21 -17.53 -7.04 3.82
CA TRP A 21 -16.10 -6.91 3.65
C TRP A 21 -15.34 -7.92 4.53
N ASP A 22 -14.44 -8.65 3.92
CA ASP A 22 -13.60 -9.70 4.53
C ASP A 22 -12.35 -9.17 5.23
N LEU A 23 -12.22 -7.85 5.39
CA LEU A 23 -11.06 -7.13 5.88
C LEU A 23 -9.82 -7.24 4.96
N GLY A 24 -9.98 -7.78 3.78
CA GLY A 24 -8.92 -7.88 2.77
C GLY A 24 -8.63 -6.53 2.12
N THR A 25 -7.36 -6.33 1.75
CA THR A 25 -6.86 -5.12 1.08
C THR A 25 -6.08 -5.47 -0.19
N ASP A 26 -6.40 -6.60 -0.82
CA ASP A 26 -5.89 -6.91 -2.16
C ASP A 26 -6.46 -5.96 -3.23
N LYS A 27 -5.79 -5.88 -4.38
CA LYS A 27 -6.15 -4.90 -5.43
C LYS A 27 -7.56 -5.06 -5.99
N GLU A 28 -8.12 -6.25 -5.94
CA GLU A 28 -9.46 -6.56 -6.47
C GLU A 28 -10.57 -6.41 -5.41
N ASN A 29 -10.20 -6.22 -4.14
CA ASN A 29 -11.16 -6.08 -3.05
C ASN A 29 -12.05 -4.83 -3.24
N ARG A 30 -13.36 -5.01 -3.05
CA ARG A 30 -14.35 -3.97 -3.29
C ARG A 30 -14.91 -3.33 -2.01
N GLY A 31 -14.63 -3.90 -0.86
CA GLY A 31 -14.99 -3.32 0.44
C GLY A 31 -13.89 -2.44 1.01
N ALA A 32 -12.64 -2.61 0.55
CA ALA A 32 -11.46 -2.02 1.17
C ALA A 32 -11.47 -0.48 1.14
N ALA A 33 -11.92 0.16 0.06
CA ALA A 33 -11.91 1.62 -0.03
C ALA A 33 -12.74 2.27 1.10
N LEU A 34 -13.95 1.78 1.30
CA LEU A 34 -14.84 2.26 2.35
C LEU A 34 -14.39 1.77 3.75
N GLY A 35 -14.01 0.48 3.85
CA GLY A 35 -13.62 -0.14 5.11
C GLY A 35 -12.35 0.45 5.70
N VAL A 36 -11.32 0.66 4.88
CA VAL A 36 -10.06 1.29 5.32
C VAL A 36 -10.30 2.74 5.74
N CYS A 37 -11.15 3.49 5.05
CA CYS A 37 -11.50 4.85 5.43
C CYS A 37 -12.14 4.88 6.84
N VAL A 38 -13.12 4.04 7.10
CA VAL A 38 -13.81 3.97 8.39
C VAL A 38 -12.85 3.56 9.52
N LEU A 39 -12.03 2.52 9.32
CA LEU A 39 -11.07 2.07 10.31
C LEU A 39 -9.95 3.10 10.56
N ALA A 40 -9.50 3.80 9.52
CA ALA A 40 -8.45 4.81 9.67
C ALA A 40 -8.90 5.99 10.54
N ALA A 41 -10.16 6.39 10.48
CA ALA A 41 -10.70 7.46 11.31
C ALA A 41 -10.71 7.09 12.80
N GLU A 42 -11.12 5.85 13.15
CA GLU A 42 -11.07 5.32 14.52
C GLU A 42 -9.63 5.19 15.02
N TRP A 43 -8.75 4.61 14.22
CA TRP A 43 -7.33 4.44 14.55
C TRP A 43 -6.61 5.77 14.78
N GLN A 44 -6.89 6.79 13.96
CA GLN A 44 -6.31 8.13 14.14
C GLN A 44 -6.78 8.78 15.44
N ALA A 45 -8.05 8.63 15.81
CA ALA A 45 -8.57 9.13 17.07
C ALA A 45 -7.93 8.45 18.28
N GLU A 46 -7.81 7.13 18.23
CA GLU A 46 -7.16 6.33 19.29
C GLU A 46 -5.67 6.70 19.44
N SER A 47 -4.93 6.73 18.35
CA SER A 47 -3.50 7.07 18.32
C SER A 47 -3.24 8.52 18.75
N GLY A 48 -4.15 9.43 18.45
CA GLY A 48 -4.11 10.82 18.86
C GLY A 48 -4.55 11.09 20.30
N GLY A 49 -5.05 10.06 21.00
CA GLY A 49 -5.60 10.18 22.35
C GLY A 49 -6.84 11.09 22.42
N THR A 50 -7.59 11.15 21.33
CA THR A 50 -8.86 11.91 21.22
C THR A 50 -10.04 10.97 21.40
N SER A 51 -11.24 11.54 21.71
CA SER A 51 -12.46 10.74 21.74
C SER A 51 -12.77 10.21 20.34
N ASN A 52 -13.32 9.00 20.26
CA ASN A 52 -13.79 8.46 18.99
C ASN A 52 -14.81 9.43 18.36
N PRO A 53 -14.66 9.75 17.09
CA PRO A 53 -15.63 10.59 16.39
C PRO A 53 -16.98 9.88 16.30
N ASP A 54 -18.03 10.63 15.99
CA ASP A 54 -19.37 10.09 15.80
C ASP A 54 -19.37 9.11 14.61
N ALA A 55 -19.88 7.90 14.83
CA ALA A 55 -19.84 6.83 13.83
C ALA A 55 -20.64 7.18 12.56
N GLN A 56 -21.73 7.96 12.69
CA GLN A 56 -22.49 8.40 11.52
C GLN A 56 -21.68 9.42 10.72
N ALA A 57 -21.00 10.36 11.38
CA ALA A 57 -20.16 11.35 10.73
C ALA A 57 -18.98 10.69 9.99
N ILE A 58 -18.32 9.69 10.61
CA ILE A 58 -17.27 8.91 9.94
C ILE A 58 -17.83 8.25 8.67
N LEU A 59 -18.97 7.60 8.79
CA LEU A 59 -19.56 6.88 7.65
C LEU A 59 -19.92 7.84 6.52
N ASP A 60 -20.54 8.97 6.83
CA ASP A 60 -20.95 9.98 5.84
C ASP A 60 -19.69 10.55 5.12
N ASP A 61 -18.64 10.93 5.86
CA ASP A 61 -17.37 11.41 5.30
C ASP A 61 -16.70 10.36 4.42
N CYS A 62 -16.70 9.08 4.83
CA CYS A 62 -16.09 8.00 4.06
C CYS A 62 -16.89 7.63 2.81
N ILE A 63 -18.22 7.76 2.85
CA ILE A 63 -19.07 7.65 1.66
C ILE A 63 -18.68 8.72 0.64
N ASP A 64 -18.61 9.98 1.07
CA ASP A 64 -18.28 11.10 0.19
C ASP A 64 -16.88 10.95 -0.40
N GLN A 65 -15.88 10.64 0.41
CA GLN A 65 -14.53 10.39 -0.06
C GLN A 65 -14.45 9.23 -1.06
N THR A 66 -15.09 8.10 -0.76
CA THR A 66 -15.08 6.93 -1.64
C THR A 66 -15.76 7.21 -2.98
N LEU A 67 -16.87 7.94 -2.99
CA LEU A 67 -17.55 8.37 -4.20
C LEU A 67 -16.70 9.37 -5.01
N GLU A 68 -16.01 10.28 -4.35
CA GLU A 68 -15.16 11.28 -5.01
C GLU A 68 -13.99 10.65 -5.74
N ILE A 69 -13.30 9.69 -5.12
CA ILE A 69 -12.10 9.05 -5.71
C ILE A 69 -12.42 7.85 -6.59
N GLY A 70 -13.49 7.11 -6.31
CA GLY A 70 -13.83 5.85 -6.99
C GLY A 70 -15.05 5.92 -7.90
N GLY A 71 -15.83 7.01 -7.83
CA GLY A 71 -17.08 7.18 -8.59
C GLY A 71 -18.22 6.23 -8.17
N ARG A 72 -17.97 5.38 -7.18
CA ARG A 72 -18.87 4.36 -6.65
C ARG A 72 -18.48 3.97 -5.23
N LEU A 73 -19.39 3.36 -4.45
CA LEU A 73 -19.13 2.94 -3.07
C LEU A 73 -18.23 1.70 -2.95
N ASP A 74 -18.14 0.90 -4.02
CA ASP A 74 -17.40 -0.36 -4.07
C ASP A 74 -16.38 -0.38 -5.22
N PRO A 75 -15.47 0.64 -5.35
CA PRO A 75 -14.39 0.57 -6.33
C PRO A 75 -13.45 -0.59 -5.96
N ARG A 76 -12.72 -1.14 -6.93
CA ARG A 76 -11.62 -2.03 -6.60
C ARG A 76 -10.55 -1.23 -5.86
N TRP A 77 -9.96 -1.83 -4.82
CA TRP A 77 -8.95 -1.15 -4.01
C TRP A 77 -7.77 -0.64 -4.86
N GLY A 78 -7.28 -1.44 -5.79
CA GLY A 78 -6.22 -1.05 -6.71
C GLY A 78 -6.60 0.05 -7.71
N ASP A 79 -7.89 0.36 -7.91
CA ASP A 79 -8.27 1.49 -8.75
C ASP A 79 -8.10 2.83 -8.02
N VAL A 80 -8.17 2.81 -6.69
CA VAL A 80 -8.12 4.02 -5.85
C VAL A 80 -6.86 4.11 -4.98
N ASN A 81 -6.15 3.01 -4.72
CA ASN A 81 -4.93 2.97 -3.93
C ASN A 81 -3.71 2.78 -4.82
N ARG A 82 -2.80 3.76 -4.84
CA ARG A 82 -1.68 3.82 -5.78
C ARG A 82 -0.33 3.93 -5.06
N HIS A 83 0.65 3.19 -5.57
CA HIS A 83 2.05 3.38 -5.27
C HIS A 83 2.72 4.09 -6.44
N GLY A 84 3.53 5.10 -6.18
CA GLY A 84 4.20 5.80 -7.25
C GLY A 84 4.96 7.04 -6.83
N ARG A 85 5.55 7.67 -7.83
CA ARG A 85 6.36 8.87 -7.68
C ARG A 85 6.38 9.63 -9.00
N ASP A 86 6.41 10.97 -8.91
CA ASP A 86 6.61 11.88 -10.04
C ASP A 86 5.65 11.63 -11.21
N GLY A 87 4.36 11.40 -10.87
CA GLY A 87 3.29 11.21 -11.85
C GLY A 87 3.20 9.80 -12.44
N THR A 88 4.06 8.87 -12.03
CA THR A 88 3.96 7.46 -12.42
C THR A 88 3.42 6.65 -11.26
N HIS A 89 2.28 5.95 -11.47
CA HIS A 89 1.57 5.24 -10.42
C HIS A 89 1.14 3.85 -10.83
N TRP A 90 1.20 2.90 -9.88
CA TRP A 90 0.74 1.52 -10.04
C TRP A 90 -0.32 1.18 -8.97
N PRO A 91 -1.33 0.37 -9.30
CA PRO A 91 -2.22 -0.21 -8.29
C PRO A 91 -1.43 -0.95 -7.23
N VAL A 92 -1.73 -0.69 -5.95
CA VAL A 92 -1.04 -1.37 -4.84
C VAL A 92 -2.05 -1.97 -3.87
N ALA A 93 -1.76 -3.20 -3.42
CA ALA A 93 -2.46 -3.86 -2.32
C ALA A 93 -1.93 -3.36 -0.97
N GLY A 94 -2.63 -3.67 0.09
CA GLY A 94 -2.24 -3.32 1.45
C GLY A 94 -3.04 -2.16 2.04
N GLY A 95 -2.93 -1.99 3.33
CA GLY A 95 -3.64 -0.97 4.09
C GLY A 95 -3.04 -0.78 5.48
N PRO A 96 -3.57 0.12 6.31
CA PRO A 96 -3.13 0.27 7.69
C PRO A 96 -3.26 -1.05 8.45
N ASP A 97 -2.25 -1.38 9.23
CA ASP A 97 -2.19 -2.55 10.12
C ASP A 97 -2.44 -3.92 9.45
N THR A 98 -2.26 -4.00 8.14
CA THR A 98 -2.34 -5.26 7.38
C THR A 98 -0.95 -5.77 7.02
N LEU A 99 -0.85 -7.02 6.60
CA LEU A 99 0.33 -7.54 5.93
C LEU A 99 0.31 -7.06 4.49
N ARG A 100 1.20 -6.28 4.15
CA ARG A 100 1.54 -5.06 3.46
C ARG A 100 0.92 -3.87 4.15
N ALA A 101 1.68 -3.32 5.11
CA ALA A 101 1.33 -2.08 5.77
C ALA A 101 1.53 -0.92 4.78
N ILE A 102 0.45 -0.43 4.20
CA ILE A 102 0.45 0.70 3.28
C ILE A 102 -0.48 1.76 3.83
N TYR A 103 0.08 2.93 4.09
CA TYR A 103 -0.67 4.11 4.53
C TYR A 103 -0.77 5.08 3.37
N SER A 104 -1.98 5.30 2.90
CA SER A 104 -2.24 6.14 1.74
C SER A 104 -3.09 7.33 2.13
N ARG A 105 -2.91 8.43 1.43
CA ARG A 105 -3.74 9.62 1.54
C ARG A 105 -3.91 10.27 0.19
N ARG A 106 -4.97 11.04 0.02
CA ARG A 106 -5.13 11.89 -1.14
C ARG A 106 -4.14 13.05 -1.06
N LEU A 107 -3.36 13.26 -2.11
CA LEU A 107 -2.51 14.43 -2.24
C LEU A 107 -3.24 15.50 -3.07
N ASP A 108 -2.81 16.75 -2.93
CA ASP A 108 -3.41 17.87 -3.65
C ASP A 108 -3.32 17.65 -5.18
N GLY A 109 -4.47 17.64 -5.82
CA GLY A 109 -4.58 17.44 -7.27
C GLY A 109 -4.72 15.98 -7.72
N ASP A 110 -4.57 15.00 -6.82
CA ASP A 110 -4.77 13.60 -7.15
C ASP A 110 -6.25 13.20 -7.21
N ASP A 111 -6.57 12.29 -8.12
CA ASP A 111 -7.88 11.62 -8.22
C ASP A 111 -7.88 10.24 -7.53
N HIS A 112 -6.84 9.93 -6.74
CA HIS A 112 -6.62 8.66 -6.06
C HIS A 112 -5.93 8.87 -4.70
N LEU A 113 -5.79 7.78 -3.94
CA LEU A 113 -4.97 7.73 -2.74
C LEU A 113 -3.54 7.33 -3.11
N THR A 114 -2.56 8.12 -2.70
CA THR A 114 -1.15 7.84 -2.91
C THR A 114 -0.53 7.25 -1.65
N ALA A 115 0.15 6.11 -1.77
CA ALA A 115 0.92 5.50 -0.69
C ALA A 115 2.05 6.45 -0.25
N VAL A 116 2.02 6.86 1.02
CA VAL A 116 2.96 7.85 1.58
C VAL A 116 3.83 7.29 2.69
N ALA A 117 3.44 6.17 3.29
CA ALA A 117 4.17 5.48 4.35
C ALA A 117 3.84 3.98 4.35
N GLY A 118 4.62 3.21 5.08
CA GLY A 118 4.45 1.77 5.23
C GLY A 118 5.72 0.99 4.95
N ASP A 119 5.57 -0.23 4.46
CA ASP A 119 6.69 -1.09 4.10
C ASP A 119 7.41 -0.56 2.84
N GLY A 120 8.65 -0.11 2.99
CA GLY A 120 9.50 0.35 1.89
C GLY A 120 10.24 -0.79 1.20
N LEU A 121 10.40 -1.90 1.87
CA LEU A 121 10.99 -3.15 1.39
C LEU A 121 10.50 -4.31 2.24
N TYR A 122 10.45 -5.49 1.67
CA TYR A 122 10.20 -6.71 2.43
C TYR A 122 10.96 -7.90 1.83
N TYR A 123 11.32 -8.86 2.73
CA TYR A 123 12.09 -10.04 2.39
C TYR A 123 11.47 -11.28 3.02
N PHE A 124 11.53 -12.39 2.27
CA PHE A 124 11.26 -13.72 2.77
C PHE A 124 12.57 -14.49 2.84
N ILE A 125 12.95 -14.95 4.04
CA ILE A 125 14.16 -15.73 4.26
C ILE A 125 13.74 -17.16 4.61
N ARG A 126 14.23 -18.12 3.83
CA ARG A 126 14.02 -19.55 4.09
C ARG A 126 15.36 -20.21 4.42
N TRP A 127 15.45 -20.81 5.60
CA TRP A 127 16.57 -21.65 6.00
C TRP A 127 16.27 -23.10 5.62
N MET A 128 17.12 -23.69 4.81
CA MET A 128 16.98 -25.07 4.36
C MET A 128 17.67 -26.01 5.36
N PRO A 129 17.27 -27.31 5.43
CA PRO A 129 17.86 -28.28 6.34
C PRO A 129 19.39 -28.52 6.14
N ASP A 130 19.87 -28.29 4.95
CA ASP A 130 21.30 -28.38 4.58
C ASP A 130 22.11 -27.13 4.94
N GLY A 131 21.47 -26.11 5.54
CA GLY A 131 22.08 -24.84 5.91
C GLY A 131 22.07 -23.79 4.79
N GLU A 132 21.58 -24.12 3.60
CA GLU A 132 21.38 -23.13 2.55
C GLU A 132 20.35 -22.10 2.98
N GLN A 133 20.57 -20.83 2.63
CA GLN A 133 19.61 -19.75 2.84
C GLN A 133 19.10 -19.26 1.48
N LYS A 134 17.79 -19.25 1.32
CA LYS A 134 17.13 -18.62 0.18
C LYS A 134 16.46 -17.33 0.62
N LEU A 135 16.72 -16.28 -0.10
CA LEU A 135 16.15 -14.97 0.18
C LEU A 135 15.46 -14.46 -1.09
N LEU A 136 14.25 -13.97 -0.91
CA LEU A 136 13.49 -13.25 -1.92
C LEU A 136 13.07 -11.92 -1.35
N GLY A 137 13.16 -10.85 -2.13
CA GLY A 137 12.78 -9.53 -1.66
C GLY A 137 12.40 -8.59 -2.79
N THR A 138 11.82 -7.48 -2.41
CA THR A 138 11.48 -6.38 -3.32
C THR A 138 11.67 -5.04 -2.61
N HIS A 139 11.81 -3.99 -3.38
CA HIS A 139 12.03 -2.63 -2.91
C HIS A 139 11.07 -1.67 -3.60
N GLN A 140 10.57 -0.67 -2.85
CA GLN A 140 9.51 0.23 -3.33
C GLN A 140 9.84 1.06 -4.57
N TYR A 141 11.13 1.34 -4.80
CA TYR A 141 11.61 2.16 -5.93
C TYR A 141 12.87 1.54 -6.52
N GLY A 142 13.65 2.32 -7.26
CA GLY A 142 14.99 1.90 -7.70
C GLY A 142 16.10 2.27 -6.72
N ASN A 143 17.35 1.97 -7.11
CA ASN A 143 18.53 2.21 -6.28
C ASN A 143 19.11 3.62 -6.44
N ASP A 144 18.66 4.40 -7.41
CA ASP A 144 19.08 5.78 -7.64
C ASP A 144 17.91 6.73 -7.37
N MET A 145 17.80 7.16 -6.12
CA MET A 145 16.68 7.97 -5.65
C MET A 145 16.85 9.47 -5.91
N THR A 146 18.00 9.88 -6.43
CA THR A 146 18.38 11.30 -6.55
C THR A 146 18.32 11.83 -7.96
N ASP A 147 18.37 10.97 -8.97
CA ASP A 147 18.31 11.34 -10.38
C ASP A 147 17.07 10.75 -11.07
N PRO A 148 16.02 11.54 -11.30
CA PRO A 148 14.83 11.08 -12.02
C PRO A 148 15.09 10.61 -13.47
N ALA A 149 16.22 10.98 -14.07
CA ALA A 149 16.62 10.51 -15.40
C ALA A 149 17.38 9.17 -15.37
N SER A 150 17.74 8.70 -14.17
CA SER A 150 18.41 7.41 -14.02
C SER A 150 17.48 6.26 -14.40
N PRO A 151 17.95 5.24 -15.14
CA PRO A 151 17.18 4.02 -15.39
C PRO A 151 16.91 3.21 -14.11
N HIS A 152 17.58 3.56 -13.00
CA HIS A 152 17.41 2.93 -11.69
C HIS A 152 16.58 3.77 -10.71
N TYR A 153 15.83 4.76 -11.20
CA TYR A 153 15.01 5.61 -10.33
C TYR A 153 13.72 4.93 -9.90
N LEU A 154 13.05 4.22 -10.81
CA LEU A 154 11.77 3.54 -10.59
C LEU A 154 11.75 2.09 -11.10
N ASP A 155 12.90 1.50 -11.43
CA ASP A 155 12.99 0.20 -12.08
C ASP A 155 12.47 -0.99 -11.25
N GLN A 156 12.25 -0.81 -9.95
CA GLN A 156 11.65 -1.82 -9.06
C GLN A 156 10.22 -1.47 -8.60
N ALA A 157 9.71 -0.29 -8.93
CA ALA A 157 8.44 0.20 -8.39
C ALA A 157 7.23 -0.62 -8.86
N GLU A 158 7.21 -1.03 -10.11
CA GLU A 158 6.16 -1.89 -10.66
C GLU A 158 6.20 -3.29 -10.04
N ASP A 159 7.38 -3.87 -9.90
CA ASP A 159 7.57 -5.16 -9.26
C ASP A 159 7.14 -5.14 -7.79
N TYR A 160 7.50 -4.08 -7.05
CA TYR A 160 7.02 -3.87 -5.70
C TYR A 160 5.49 -3.77 -5.62
N ALA A 161 4.86 -3.01 -6.49
CA ALA A 161 3.39 -2.86 -6.53
C ALA A 161 2.67 -4.15 -6.91
N ASN A 162 3.32 -5.03 -7.69
CA ASN A 162 2.79 -6.32 -8.12
C ASN A 162 3.28 -7.51 -7.28
N GLU A 163 4.02 -7.26 -6.19
CA GLU A 163 4.52 -8.30 -5.28
C GLU A 163 5.45 -9.31 -5.96
N ILE A 164 6.16 -8.86 -7.00
CA ILE A 164 7.18 -9.63 -7.68
C ILE A 164 8.47 -9.57 -6.86
N LEU A 165 8.96 -10.73 -6.45
CA LEU A 165 10.13 -10.85 -5.60
C LEU A 165 11.35 -11.28 -6.39
N HIS A 166 12.49 -10.72 -6.06
CA HIS A 166 13.78 -11.00 -6.66
C HIS A 166 14.74 -11.65 -5.67
N GLU A 167 15.61 -12.52 -6.17
CA GLU A 167 16.69 -13.09 -5.38
C GLU A 167 17.86 -12.10 -5.35
N PRO A 168 18.24 -11.57 -4.16
CA PRO A 168 19.37 -10.68 -4.04
C PRO A 168 20.72 -11.40 -4.27
N LEU A 169 21.68 -10.69 -4.84
CA LEU A 169 22.98 -11.22 -5.21
C LEU A 169 23.96 -11.17 -4.02
N PHE A 170 23.73 -11.95 -2.97
CA PHE A 170 24.56 -11.90 -1.74
C PHE A 170 25.89 -12.61 -1.86
N THR A 171 25.96 -13.72 -2.57
CA THR A 171 27.17 -14.52 -2.65
C THR A 171 28.09 -14.07 -3.77
N ALA A 172 29.37 -14.37 -3.67
CA ALA A 172 30.32 -14.12 -4.76
C ALA A 172 29.93 -14.85 -6.04
N ASP A 173 29.36 -16.05 -5.92
CA ASP A 173 28.93 -16.86 -7.07
C ASP A 173 27.68 -16.28 -7.72
N SER A 174 26.69 -15.82 -6.95
CA SER A 174 25.48 -15.17 -7.50
C SER A 174 25.79 -13.87 -8.23
N ARG A 175 26.89 -13.17 -7.85
CA ARG A 175 27.36 -11.94 -8.50
C ARG A 175 28.25 -12.18 -9.72
N ARG A 176 28.75 -13.42 -9.92
CA ARG A 176 29.68 -13.74 -11.00
C ARG A 176 29.06 -13.44 -12.36
N GLY A 177 29.75 -12.65 -13.18
CA GLY A 177 29.28 -12.24 -14.50
C GLY A 177 28.21 -11.14 -14.51
N ARG A 178 27.79 -10.65 -13.33
CA ARG A 178 26.81 -9.55 -13.20
C ARG A 178 27.42 -8.23 -12.72
N ILE A 179 28.70 -8.26 -12.30
CA ILE A 179 29.42 -7.05 -11.88
C ILE A 179 29.89 -6.30 -13.12
N THR A 180 29.40 -5.09 -13.31
CA THR A 180 29.82 -4.19 -14.41
C THR A 180 30.88 -3.19 -13.96
N LYS A 181 30.97 -2.89 -12.65
CA LYS A 181 31.92 -1.95 -12.08
C LYS A 181 32.24 -2.33 -10.63
N GLN A 182 33.51 -2.20 -10.26
CA GLN A 182 33.98 -2.38 -8.89
C GLN A 182 34.89 -1.21 -8.51
N TYR A 183 34.75 -0.69 -7.30
CA TYR A 183 35.63 0.36 -6.75
C TYR A 183 35.82 0.16 -5.25
N THR A 184 36.90 0.73 -4.74
CA THR A 184 37.20 0.72 -3.31
C THR A 184 37.04 2.13 -2.76
N VAL A 185 36.19 2.27 -1.74
CA VAL A 185 36.10 3.52 -0.98
C VAL A 185 37.20 3.52 0.06
N ARG A 186 38.01 4.59 0.12
CA ARG A 186 39.00 4.81 1.16
C ARG A 186 38.49 5.98 2.00
N SER A 187 38.56 5.84 3.32
CA SER A 187 38.43 6.99 4.23
C SER A 187 39.75 7.80 4.17
N ASP A 188 39.62 9.08 3.99
CA ASP A 188 40.71 10.03 4.20
C ASP A 188 41.06 10.14 5.68
#